data_54017b470996e905c988df0cce4eddd5
#
_entry.id   54017b470996e905c988df0cce4eddd5
#
_cell.length_a   1.000
_cell.length_b   1.000
_cell.length_c   1.000
_cell.angle_alpha   90.00
_cell.angle_beta   90.00
_cell.angle_gamma   90.00
#
_symmetry.space_group_name_H-M   'P 1'
#
loop_
_entity.id
_entity.type
_entity.pdbx_description
1 polymer ?
#
loop_
_entity_poly.entity_id
_entity_poly.type
_entity_poly.pdbx_seq_one_letter_code
_entity_poly.pdbx_strand_id
1 'polypeptide(L)'
;MALIRSIHAEHKGAYGSPRMVRELRKRGIKASEERVERLIRDHGVRARHKRRYKVTPDSKHGLLVSENLLGRNFTPTAPNQVWTSDITYLQTDEGWLYFAIVLDLFNREVVGWSLKPRMKADIVADALTMAWFRRKPAAGLIHHSDRGSQYASYTFQTMLRDYGMVGSMSRKGNCWDNAPTESWFNSFKNERVHGQRFATRAEMTATAFEYIEVFYNRQRLHSTLGYKAPIPFLKEWLTSQREEKEVA
;
A
#
# COMPACT_ATOMS: atom_id res chain seq x y z
N MET A 1 -12.94 25.49 -13.26
CA MET A 1 -13.66 24.18 -13.23
C MET A 1 -13.16 23.16 -14.25
N ALA A 2 -12.93 23.50 -15.51
CA ALA A 2 -12.45 22.55 -16.52
C ALA A 2 -11.19 21.78 -16.06
N LEU A 3 -10.19 22.49 -15.55
CA LEU A 3 -8.96 21.88 -15.05
C LEU A 3 -9.20 20.93 -13.84
N ILE A 4 -10.09 21.28 -12.91
CA ILE A 4 -10.45 20.39 -11.78
C ILE A 4 -11.08 19.09 -12.31
N ARG A 5 -11.97 19.17 -13.28
CA ARG A 5 -12.57 17.98 -13.92
C ARG A 5 -11.52 17.15 -14.67
N SER A 6 -10.58 17.80 -15.36
CA SER A 6 -9.48 17.12 -16.04
C SER A 6 -8.60 16.35 -15.05
N ILE A 7 -8.16 16.99 -13.96
CA ILE A 7 -7.38 16.35 -12.90
C ILE A 7 -8.17 15.19 -12.25
N HIS A 8 -9.46 15.41 -11.99
CA HIS A 8 -10.33 14.38 -11.40
C HIS A 8 -10.42 13.13 -12.30
N ALA A 9 -10.59 13.34 -13.61
CA ALA A 9 -10.63 12.26 -14.60
C ALA A 9 -9.27 11.55 -14.73
N GLU A 10 -8.17 12.30 -14.82
CA GLU A 10 -6.80 11.79 -14.91
C GLU A 10 -6.46 10.84 -13.73
N HIS A 11 -6.87 11.21 -12.51
CA HIS A 11 -6.68 10.39 -11.32
C HIS A 11 -7.86 9.46 -11.00
N LYS A 12 -8.76 9.24 -11.97
CA LYS A 12 -9.91 8.33 -11.87
C LYS A 12 -10.76 8.56 -10.61
N GLY A 13 -10.90 9.81 -10.18
CA GLY A 13 -11.69 10.19 -9.01
C GLY A 13 -11.02 9.92 -7.65
N ALA A 14 -9.74 9.60 -7.60
CA ALA A 14 -9.04 9.28 -6.36
C ALA A 14 -8.76 10.49 -5.46
N TYR A 15 -8.78 11.73 -5.99
CA TYR A 15 -8.34 12.91 -5.29
C TYR A 15 -9.48 13.76 -4.76
N GLY A 16 -9.48 14.01 -3.44
CA GLY A 16 -10.26 15.06 -2.78
C GLY A 16 -9.53 16.42 -2.81
N SER A 17 -10.11 17.44 -2.13
CA SER A 17 -9.60 18.80 -2.12
C SER A 17 -8.10 18.93 -1.77
N PRO A 18 -7.53 18.26 -0.75
CA PRO A 18 -6.12 18.45 -0.42
C PRO A 18 -5.15 18.05 -1.55
N ARG A 19 -5.40 16.90 -2.20
CA ARG A 19 -4.58 16.46 -3.34
C ARG A 19 -4.86 17.26 -4.61
N MET A 20 -6.10 17.65 -4.83
CA MET A 20 -6.49 18.51 -5.95
C MET A 20 -5.77 19.85 -5.92
N VAL A 21 -5.67 20.48 -4.75
CA VAL A 21 -4.90 21.75 -4.56
C VAL A 21 -3.43 21.55 -4.94
N ARG A 22 -2.82 20.44 -4.53
CA ARG A 22 -1.42 20.14 -4.85
C ARG A 22 -1.21 19.98 -6.35
N GLU A 23 -2.12 19.29 -7.04
CA GLU A 23 -2.06 19.15 -8.50
C GLU A 23 -2.28 20.47 -9.23
N LEU A 24 -3.20 21.32 -8.76
CA LEU A 24 -3.39 22.66 -9.31
C LEU A 24 -2.11 23.50 -9.16
N ARG A 25 -1.47 23.48 -7.99
CA ARG A 25 -0.22 24.19 -7.73
C ARG A 25 0.93 23.73 -8.62
N LYS A 26 1.07 22.41 -8.85
CA LYS A 26 2.05 21.87 -9.81
C LYS A 26 1.84 22.41 -11.23
N ARG A 27 0.62 22.77 -11.58
CA ARG A 27 0.22 23.35 -12.89
C ARG A 27 0.21 24.88 -12.87
N GLY A 28 0.83 25.50 -11.87
CA GLY A 28 0.95 26.97 -11.76
C GLY A 28 -0.32 27.68 -11.26
N ILE A 29 -1.36 26.97 -10.86
CA ILE A 29 -2.61 27.56 -10.39
C ILE A 29 -2.59 27.74 -8.88
N LYS A 30 -2.57 28.98 -8.40
CA LYS A 30 -2.71 29.31 -6.96
C LYS A 30 -4.19 29.22 -6.57
N ALA A 31 -4.51 28.30 -5.66
CA ALA A 31 -5.84 28.17 -5.08
C ALA A 31 -5.73 27.75 -3.61
N SER A 32 -6.63 28.26 -2.77
CA SER A 32 -6.77 27.76 -1.40
C SER A 32 -7.58 26.47 -1.37
N GLU A 33 -7.43 25.69 -0.31
CA GLU A 33 -8.14 24.43 -0.15
C GLU A 33 -9.65 24.64 -0.04
N GLU A 34 -10.08 25.66 0.71
CA GLU A 34 -11.49 26.03 0.90
C GLU A 34 -12.16 26.40 -0.42
N ARG A 35 -11.46 27.14 -1.29
CA ARG A 35 -11.96 27.50 -2.62
C ARG A 35 -12.13 26.26 -3.48
N VAL A 36 -11.16 25.35 -3.47
CA VAL A 36 -11.23 24.10 -4.24
C VAL A 36 -12.32 23.19 -3.71
N GLU A 37 -12.44 23.04 -2.40
CA GLU A 37 -13.49 22.25 -1.74
C GLU A 37 -14.89 22.76 -2.12
N ARG A 38 -15.11 24.08 -2.04
CA ARG A 38 -16.36 24.70 -2.46
C ARG A 38 -16.67 24.40 -3.94
N LEU A 39 -15.70 24.61 -4.84
CA LEU A 39 -15.87 24.33 -6.26
C LEU A 39 -16.19 22.86 -6.56
N ILE A 40 -15.52 21.93 -5.88
CA ILE A 40 -15.77 20.49 -6.03
C ILE A 40 -17.19 20.16 -5.57
N ARG A 41 -17.62 20.67 -4.40
CA ARG A 41 -18.95 20.48 -3.84
C ARG A 41 -20.05 21.05 -4.74
N ASP A 42 -19.93 22.32 -5.12
CA ASP A 42 -20.95 23.05 -5.87
C ASP A 42 -21.17 22.48 -7.27
N HIS A 43 -20.18 21.80 -7.83
CA HIS A 43 -20.24 21.19 -9.16
C HIS A 43 -20.36 19.66 -9.15
N GLY A 44 -20.64 19.07 -7.98
CA GLY A 44 -20.88 17.63 -7.86
C GLY A 44 -19.67 16.73 -8.13
N VAL A 45 -18.46 17.29 -8.16
CA VAL A 45 -17.23 16.51 -8.30
C VAL A 45 -16.91 15.88 -6.94
N ARG A 46 -16.93 14.56 -6.86
CA ARG A 46 -16.70 13.84 -5.59
C ARG A 46 -15.56 12.85 -5.73
N ALA A 47 -14.64 12.86 -4.75
CA ALA A 47 -13.70 11.77 -4.59
C ALA A 47 -14.44 10.47 -4.27
N ARG A 48 -13.92 9.33 -4.71
CA ARG A 48 -14.47 8.04 -4.34
C ARG A 48 -14.38 7.84 -2.83
N HIS A 49 -15.51 7.55 -2.17
CA HIS A 49 -15.63 7.53 -0.74
C HIS A 49 -15.56 6.13 -0.13
N LYS A 50 -15.10 6.11 1.14
CA LYS A 50 -15.02 4.95 2.04
C LYS A 50 -16.42 4.37 2.30
N ARG A 51 -16.60 3.07 2.04
CA ARG A 51 -17.72 2.29 2.60
C ARG A 51 -17.37 1.83 4.02
N ARG A 52 -18.40 1.57 4.86
CA ARG A 52 -18.20 1.05 6.21
C ARG A 52 -17.42 -0.26 6.17
N TYR A 53 -16.43 -0.36 7.02
CA TYR A 53 -15.59 -1.54 7.21
C TYR A 53 -16.36 -2.65 7.96
N LYS A 54 -16.11 -3.92 7.59
CA LYS A 54 -16.61 -5.09 8.30
C LYS A 54 -15.40 -5.85 8.88
N VAL A 55 -15.44 -6.10 10.19
CA VAL A 55 -14.35 -6.80 10.89
C VAL A 55 -14.19 -8.23 10.34
N THR A 56 -12.97 -8.64 10.06
CA THR A 56 -12.63 -10.01 9.64
C THR A 56 -12.43 -10.89 10.88
N PRO A 57 -12.87 -12.16 10.87
CA PRO A 57 -12.67 -13.08 12.00
C PRO A 57 -11.18 -13.37 12.28
N ASP A 58 -10.87 -13.55 13.57
CA ASP A 58 -9.56 -13.98 14.08
C ASP A 58 -9.21 -15.40 13.55
N SER A 59 -8.00 -15.58 13.00
CA SER A 59 -7.53 -16.88 12.55
C SER A 59 -7.02 -17.69 13.74
N LYS A 60 -7.75 -18.73 14.14
CA LYS A 60 -7.35 -19.68 15.17
C LYS A 60 -6.50 -20.79 14.53
N HIS A 61 -5.19 -20.80 14.77
CA HIS A 61 -4.29 -21.91 14.41
C HIS A 61 -3.26 -22.14 15.50
N GLY A 62 -2.66 -23.35 15.55
CA GLY A 62 -1.63 -23.74 16.53
C GLY A 62 -0.18 -23.52 16.03
N LEU A 63 0.04 -22.71 15.01
CA LEU A 63 1.39 -22.44 14.50
C LEU A 63 2.14 -21.44 15.38
N LEU A 64 3.47 -21.52 15.39
CA LEU A 64 4.33 -20.58 16.10
C LEU A 64 4.13 -19.16 15.58
N VAL A 65 4.00 -18.22 16.51
CA VAL A 65 3.79 -16.79 16.25
C VAL A 65 5.01 -16.02 16.66
N SER A 66 5.56 -15.21 15.75
CA SER A 66 6.68 -14.33 16.06
C SER A 66 6.27 -13.21 17.04
N GLU A 67 7.22 -12.72 17.80
CA GLU A 67 7.03 -11.57 18.70
C GLU A 67 6.72 -10.29 17.91
N ASN A 68 5.98 -9.35 18.50
CA ASN A 68 5.73 -8.05 17.90
C ASN A 68 6.92 -7.11 18.12
N LEU A 69 7.85 -7.11 17.17
CA LEU A 69 9.03 -6.24 17.19
C LEU A 69 8.74 -4.84 16.68
N LEU A 70 7.69 -4.67 15.86
CA LEU A 70 7.35 -3.37 15.28
C LEU A 70 6.81 -2.37 16.32
N GLY A 71 6.04 -2.85 17.32
CA GLY A 71 5.53 -2.02 18.41
C GLY A 71 4.77 -0.76 17.94
N ARG A 72 4.18 -0.77 16.74
CA ARG A 72 3.54 0.40 16.07
C ARG A 72 4.50 1.53 15.72
N ASN A 73 5.80 1.30 15.65
CA ASN A 73 6.74 2.26 15.09
C ASN A 73 6.65 2.25 13.56
N PHE A 74 5.75 3.03 13.00
CA PHE A 74 5.48 3.08 11.56
C PHE A 74 6.32 4.12 10.81
N THR A 75 7.36 4.65 11.42
CA THR A 75 8.21 5.70 10.86
C THR A 75 9.68 5.30 10.88
N PRO A 76 10.10 4.26 10.10
CA PRO A 76 11.50 3.94 9.96
C PRO A 76 12.27 5.12 9.35
N THR A 77 13.57 5.21 9.64
CA THR A 77 14.42 6.33 9.24
C THR A 77 15.06 6.14 7.86
N ALA A 78 15.05 4.92 7.34
CA ALA A 78 15.62 4.59 6.03
C ALA A 78 14.77 3.52 5.32
N PRO A 79 14.87 3.40 3.99
CA PRO A 79 14.20 2.35 3.23
C PRO A 79 14.72 0.96 3.62
N ASN A 80 13.87 -0.03 3.44
CA ASN A 80 14.20 -1.44 3.70
C ASN A 80 14.58 -1.77 5.16
N GLN A 81 14.16 -0.96 6.13
CA GLN A 81 14.26 -1.31 7.55
C GLN A 81 13.05 -2.13 8.01
N VAL A 82 11.86 -1.74 7.58
CA VAL A 82 10.61 -2.40 7.97
C VAL A 82 9.70 -2.54 6.76
N TRP A 83 9.32 -3.77 6.46
CA TRP A 83 8.26 -4.07 5.52
C TRP A 83 7.04 -4.61 6.27
N THR A 84 5.85 -4.21 5.83
CA THR A 84 4.59 -4.75 6.36
C THR A 84 3.82 -5.47 5.27
N SER A 85 3.14 -6.55 5.63
CA SER A 85 2.38 -7.37 4.69
C SER A 85 1.01 -7.71 5.22
N ASP A 86 0.07 -7.90 4.33
CA ASP A 86 -1.29 -8.34 4.63
C ASP A 86 -1.94 -8.94 3.39
N ILE A 87 -3.02 -9.69 3.60
CA ILE A 87 -3.83 -10.28 2.54
C ILE A 87 -5.24 -9.71 2.61
N THR A 88 -5.77 -9.30 1.47
CA THR A 88 -7.19 -8.99 1.32
C THR A 88 -7.84 -9.87 0.27
N TYR A 89 -9.15 -9.85 0.22
CA TYR A 89 -9.92 -10.55 -0.82
C TYR A 89 -10.74 -9.56 -1.65
N LEU A 90 -10.86 -9.87 -2.92
CA LEU A 90 -11.52 -9.09 -3.95
C LEU A 90 -12.56 -9.97 -4.64
N GLN A 91 -13.75 -9.42 -4.84
CA GLN A 91 -14.82 -10.16 -5.49
C GLN A 91 -14.82 -9.93 -6.99
N THR A 92 -14.95 -10.99 -7.76
CA THR A 92 -15.20 -10.99 -9.20
C THR A 92 -16.37 -11.91 -9.51
N ASP A 93 -16.92 -11.86 -10.73
CA ASP A 93 -17.98 -12.79 -11.13
C ASP A 93 -17.47 -14.24 -11.23
N GLU A 94 -16.16 -14.45 -11.44
CA GLU A 94 -15.50 -15.77 -11.38
C GLU A 94 -15.24 -16.26 -9.95
N GLY A 95 -15.63 -15.48 -8.91
CA GLY A 95 -15.42 -15.76 -7.48
C GLY A 95 -14.28 -14.95 -6.87
N TRP A 96 -13.86 -15.37 -5.68
CA TRP A 96 -12.84 -14.65 -4.91
C TRP A 96 -11.46 -14.66 -5.56
N LEU A 97 -10.79 -13.54 -5.46
CA LEU A 97 -9.37 -13.35 -5.76
C LEU A 97 -8.70 -12.80 -4.50
N TYR A 98 -7.68 -13.49 -4.01
CA TYR A 98 -6.90 -13.07 -2.86
C TYR A 98 -5.73 -12.23 -3.32
N PHE A 99 -5.40 -11.22 -2.55
CA PHE A 99 -4.41 -10.21 -2.90
C PHE A 99 -3.49 -9.94 -1.72
N ALA A 100 -2.22 -10.33 -1.83
CA ALA A 100 -1.16 -10.08 -0.87
C ALA A 100 -0.26 -8.94 -1.34
N ILE A 101 0.17 -8.08 -0.42
CA ILE A 101 1.15 -7.03 -0.69
C ILE A 101 2.28 -7.02 0.34
N VAL A 102 3.41 -6.46 -0.06
CA VAL A 102 4.53 -6.07 0.80
C VAL A 102 4.74 -4.57 0.63
N LEU A 103 4.66 -3.82 1.73
CA LEU A 103 4.75 -2.36 1.79
C LEU A 103 6.01 -1.95 2.54
N ASP A 104 6.89 -1.16 1.95
CA ASP A 104 7.98 -0.51 2.66
C ASP A 104 7.44 0.67 3.47
N LEU A 105 7.60 0.63 4.79
CA LEU A 105 7.06 1.67 5.67
C LEU A 105 7.78 3.01 5.55
N PHE A 106 9.00 3.07 5.05
CA PHE A 106 9.73 4.30 4.90
C PHE A 106 9.10 5.22 3.84
N ASN A 107 8.99 4.72 2.62
CA ASN A 107 8.47 5.50 1.50
C ASN A 107 7.05 5.09 1.06
N ARG A 108 6.39 4.20 1.80
CA ARG A 108 5.02 3.73 1.52
C ARG A 108 4.88 3.04 0.16
N GLU A 109 5.95 2.56 -0.43
CA GLU A 109 5.94 1.86 -1.70
C GLU A 109 5.49 0.42 -1.55
N VAL A 110 4.62 -0.04 -2.43
CA VAL A 110 4.35 -1.47 -2.58
C VAL A 110 5.51 -2.09 -3.36
N VAL A 111 6.37 -2.80 -2.65
CA VAL A 111 7.60 -3.40 -3.18
C VAL A 111 7.38 -4.81 -3.73
N GLY A 112 6.33 -5.49 -3.28
CA GLY A 112 5.94 -6.81 -3.78
C GLY A 112 4.44 -7.05 -3.66
N TRP A 113 3.89 -7.87 -4.54
CA TRP A 113 2.48 -8.23 -4.53
C TRP A 113 2.21 -9.52 -5.30
N SER A 114 1.11 -10.18 -4.95
CA SER A 114 0.64 -11.39 -5.64
C SER A 114 -0.88 -11.50 -5.56
N LEU A 115 -1.50 -12.01 -6.63
CA LEU A 115 -2.94 -12.31 -6.66
C LEU A 115 -3.16 -13.77 -7.05
N LYS A 116 -3.98 -14.47 -6.26
CA LYS A 116 -4.29 -15.88 -6.50
C LYS A 116 -5.77 -16.21 -6.21
N PRO A 117 -6.33 -17.22 -6.89
CA PRO A 117 -7.72 -17.63 -6.65
C PRO A 117 -7.88 -18.41 -5.33
N ARG A 118 -6.80 -18.75 -4.64
CA ARG A 118 -6.81 -19.47 -3.35
C ARG A 118 -5.87 -18.81 -2.36
N MET A 119 -6.29 -18.72 -1.09
CA MET A 119 -5.50 -18.15 0.01
C MET A 119 -4.61 -19.21 0.65
N LYS A 120 -3.52 -19.58 -0.04
CA LYS A 120 -2.48 -20.49 0.46
C LYS A 120 -1.21 -19.74 0.79
N ALA A 121 -0.22 -20.39 1.43
CA ALA A 121 1.06 -19.75 1.78
C ALA A 121 1.87 -19.27 0.56
N ASP A 122 1.63 -19.84 -0.62
CA ASP A 122 2.29 -19.44 -1.86
C ASP A 122 2.00 -17.99 -2.29
N ILE A 123 0.85 -17.43 -1.92
CA ILE A 123 0.53 -16.03 -2.26
C ILE A 123 1.45 -15.04 -1.54
N VAL A 124 1.73 -15.27 -0.26
CA VAL A 124 2.64 -14.40 0.53
C VAL A 124 4.09 -14.65 0.17
N ALA A 125 4.44 -15.88 -0.18
CA ALA A 125 5.76 -16.26 -0.68
C ALA A 125 6.11 -15.54 -1.99
N ASP A 126 5.20 -15.54 -2.96
CA ASP A 126 5.39 -14.83 -4.24
C ASP A 126 5.52 -13.32 -4.05
N ALA A 127 4.67 -12.72 -3.19
CA ALA A 127 4.75 -11.30 -2.87
C ALA A 127 6.10 -10.92 -2.23
N LEU A 128 6.57 -11.74 -1.28
CA LEU A 128 7.87 -11.55 -0.62
C LEU A 128 9.04 -11.74 -1.60
N THR A 129 8.97 -12.77 -2.44
CA THR A 129 9.98 -13.02 -3.48
C THR A 129 10.11 -11.82 -4.42
N MET A 130 9.00 -11.29 -4.92
CA MET A 130 9.01 -10.09 -5.75
C MET A 130 9.66 -8.90 -5.02
N ALA A 131 9.29 -8.68 -3.76
CA ALA A 131 9.84 -7.59 -2.94
C ALA A 131 11.36 -7.73 -2.77
N TRP A 132 11.82 -8.94 -2.45
CA TRP A 132 13.23 -9.22 -2.23
C TRP A 132 14.06 -8.99 -3.49
N PHE A 133 13.62 -9.50 -4.64
CA PHE A 133 14.34 -9.31 -5.90
C PHE A 133 14.36 -7.84 -6.37
N ARG A 134 13.31 -7.08 -6.07
CA ARG A 134 13.26 -5.64 -6.41
C ARG A 134 14.18 -4.79 -5.55
N ARG A 135 14.35 -5.15 -4.28
CA ARG A 135 15.00 -4.28 -3.30
C ARG A 135 16.34 -4.81 -2.81
N LYS A 136 16.53 -6.12 -2.77
CA LYS A 136 17.72 -6.81 -2.23
C LYS A 136 18.18 -6.16 -0.92
N PRO A 137 17.32 -6.13 0.11
CA PRO A 137 17.62 -5.45 1.36
C PRO A 137 18.82 -6.11 2.06
N ALA A 138 19.52 -5.34 2.88
CA ALA A 138 20.50 -5.90 3.81
C ALA A 138 19.80 -6.79 4.83
N ALA A 139 20.57 -7.72 5.42
CA ALA A 139 20.08 -8.57 6.51
C ALA A 139 19.63 -7.73 7.71
N GLY A 140 18.62 -8.23 8.44
CA GLY A 140 18.05 -7.56 9.61
C GLY A 140 16.78 -6.76 9.33
N LEU A 141 16.30 -6.69 8.08
CA LEU A 141 15.01 -6.09 7.78
C LEU A 141 13.89 -6.78 8.59
N ILE A 142 13.04 -5.99 9.24
CA ILE A 142 11.85 -6.49 9.96
C ILE A 142 10.71 -6.67 8.96
N HIS A 143 10.24 -7.90 8.80
CA HIS A 143 9.01 -8.21 8.08
C HIS A 143 7.86 -8.40 9.04
N HIS A 144 6.89 -7.47 9.06
CA HIS A 144 5.74 -7.49 9.95
C HIS A 144 4.45 -7.88 9.21
N SER A 145 3.66 -8.76 9.83
CA SER A 145 2.36 -9.20 9.31
C SER A 145 1.33 -9.39 10.43
N ASP A 146 0.10 -9.71 10.06
CA ASP A 146 -0.86 -10.30 10.98
C ASP A 146 -0.44 -11.74 11.39
N ARG A 147 -1.28 -12.39 12.23
CA ARG A 147 -1.08 -13.79 12.64
C ARG A 147 -1.73 -14.80 11.68
N GLY A 148 -1.90 -14.46 10.40
CA GLY A 148 -2.47 -15.38 9.43
C GLY A 148 -1.62 -16.65 9.29
N SER A 149 -2.28 -17.81 9.12
CA SER A 149 -1.59 -19.11 8.95
C SER A 149 -0.60 -19.13 7.78
N GLN A 150 -0.82 -18.27 6.77
CA GLN A 150 0.07 -18.12 5.63
C GLN A 150 1.43 -17.57 6.05
N TYR A 151 1.45 -16.54 6.90
CA TYR A 151 2.66 -15.91 7.44
C TYR A 151 3.33 -16.79 8.52
N ALA A 152 2.53 -17.50 9.33
CA ALA A 152 3.04 -18.43 10.35
C ALA A 152 3.51 -19.78 9.77
N SER A 153 3.32 -20.03 8.47
CA SER A 153 3.71 -21.29 7.83
C SER A 153 5.21 -21.51 7.87
N TYR A 154 5.64 -22.77 8.03
CA TYR A 154 7.05 -23.14 8.01
C TYR A 154 7.77 -22.63 6.75
N THR A 155 7.15 -22.78 5.59
CA THR A 155 7.70 -22.31 4.31
C THR A 155 8.00 -20.83 4.34
N PHE A 156 7.04 -20.00 4.76
CA PHE A 156 7.23 -18.56 4.79
C PHE A 156 8.28 -18.13 5.82
N GLN A 157 8.28 -18.72 7.01
CA GLN A 157 9.28 -18.45 8.04
C GLN A 157 10.69 -18.88 7.62
N THR A 158 10.83 -19.96 6.85
CA THR A 158 12.11 -20.38 6.25
C THR A 158 12.58 -19.35 5.22
N MET A 159 11.69 -18.88 4.34
CA MET A 159 12.04 -17.82 3.38
C MET A 159 12.52 -16.53 4.05
N LEU A 160 11.89 -16.10 5.15
CA LEU A 160 12.36 -14.93 5.89
C LEU A 160 13.81 -15.12 6.36
N ARG A 161 14.14 -16.29 6.92
CA ARG A 161 15.50 -16.62 7.38
C ARG A 161 16.49 -16.64 6.21
N ASP A 162 16.13 -17.27 5.10
CA ASP A 162 16.97 -17.40 3.90
C ASP A 162 17.27 -16.03 3.28
N TYR A 163 16.32 -15.09 3.39
CA TYR A 163 16.49 -13.70 2.95
C TYR A 163 17.13 -12.79 4.02
N GLY A 164 17.54 -13.35 5.17
CA GLY A 164 18.13 -12.58 6.26
C GLY A 164 17.16 -11.62 6.96
N MET A 165 15.86 -11.86 6.87
CA MET A 165 14.82 -11.03 7.47
C MET A 165 14.41 -11.52 8.84
N VAL A 166 13.94 -10.59 9.68
CA VAL A 166 13.43 -10.87 11.03
C VAL A 166 11.91 -10.83 11.00
N GLY A 167 11.26 -11.95 11.31
CA GLY A 167 9.81 -12.04 11.37
C GLY A 167 9.24 -11.31 12.58
N SER A 168 8.15 -10.55 12.38
CA SER A 168 7.39 -9.88 13.42
C SER A 168 5.89 -10.05 13.13
N MET A 169 5.07 -10.25 14.17
CA MET A 169 3.63 -10.43 14.00
C MET A 169 2.82 -9.54 14.95
N SER A 170 1.67 -9.08 14.49
CA SER A 170 0.71 -8.30 15.27
C SER A 170 0.30 -9.04 16.56
N ARG A 171 -0.08 -8.31 17.58
CA ARG A 171 -0.70 -8.90 18.79
C ARG A 171 -2.06 -9.48 18.45
N LYS A 172 -2.48 -10.50 19.18
CA LYS A 172 -3.77 -11.18 18.98
C LYS A 172 -4.93 -10.18 19.06
N GLY A 173 -5.80 -10.18 18.03
CA GLY A 173 -6.99 -9.33 17.99
C GLY A 173 -6.69 -7.83 17.86
N ASN A 174 -5.46 -7.44 17.52
CA ASN A 174 -5.06 -6.04 17.44
C ASN A 174 -4.78 -5.59 16.00
N CYS A 175 -5.82 -5.12 15.32
CA CYS A 175 -5.75 -4.62 13.94
C CYS A 175 -4.85 -3.36 13.80
N TRP A 176 -4.66 -2.58 14.87
CA TRP A 176 -3.84 -1.37 14.82
C TRP A 176 -2.35 -1.66 14.59
N ASP A 177 -1.90 -2.88 14.84
CA ASP A 177 -0.49 -3.24 14.70
C ASP A 177 -0.07 -3.35 13.21
N ASN A 178 -1.04 -3.47 12.25
CA ASN A 178 -0.79 -3.50 10.81
C ASN A 178 -1.51 -2.35 10.04
N ALA A 179 -1.84 -1.28 10.74
CA ALA A 179 -2.64 -0.15 10.23
C ALA A 179 -2.14 0.45 8.89
N PRO A 180 -0.82 0.57 8.59
CA PRO A 180 -0.37 1.11 7.31
C PRO A 180 -0.81 0.26 6.11
N THR A 181 -0.70 -1.07 6.20
CA THR A 181 -1.10 -1.99 5.12
C THR A 181 -2.62 -2.03 4.96
N GLU A 182 -3.36 -2.05 6.07
CA GLU A 182 -4.83 -1.94 6.04
C GLU A 182 -5.28 -0.62 5.39
N SER A 183 -4.62 0.49 5.71
CA SER A 183 -4.88 1.80 5.10
C SER A 183 -4.62 1.81 3.60
N TRP A 184 -3.58 1.09 3.16
CA TRP A 184 -3.29 0.92 1.73
C TRP A 184 -4.42 0.17 1.03
N PHE A 185 -4.86 -0.99 1.57
CA PHE A 185 -5.98 -1.73 0.99
C PHE A 185 -7.28 -0.93 0.97
N ASN A 186 -7.55 -0.14 2.01
CA ASN A 186 -8.67 0.79 2.01
C ASN A 186 -8.58 1.79 0.85
N SER A 187 -7.39 2.36 0.60
CA SER A 187 -7.17 3.29 -0.51
C SER A 187 -7.41 2.61 -1.85
N PHE A 188 -6.82 1.44 -2.08
CA PHE A 188 -7.00 0.66 -3.30
C PHE A 188 -8.48 0.33 -3.55
N LYS A 189 -9.16 -0.22 -2.54
CA LYS A 189 -10.58 -0.59 -2.67
C LYS A 189 -11.47 0.62 -2.94
N ASN A 190 -11.26 1.73 -2.27
CA ASN A 190 -12.04 2.95 -2.49
C ASN A 190 -11.77 3.58 -3.86
N GLU A 191 -10.52 3.60 -4.29
CA GLU A 191 -10.10 4.32 -5.49
C GLU A 191 -10.30 3.51 -6.78
N ARG A 192 -10.37 2.16 -6.71
CA ARG A 192 -10.44 1.29 -7.90
C ARG A 192 -11.53 0.23 -7.88
N VAL A 193 -11.92 -0.27 -6.71
CA VAL A 193 -12.80 -1.46 -6.63
C VAL A 193 -14.24 -1.11 -6.30
N HIS A 194 -14.48 -0.29 -5.27
CA HIS A 194 -15.85 0.01 -4.85
C HIS A 194 -16.65 0.71 -5.94
N GLY A 195 -17.87 0.17 -6.19
CA GLY A 195 -18.77 0.66 -7.23
C GLY A 195 -18.42 0.17 -8.64
N GLN A 196 -17.46 -0.74 -8.77
CA GLN A 196 -17.13 -1.43 -10.03
C GLN A 196 -17.54 -2.90 -9.93
N ARG A 197 -17.94 -3.48 -11.07
CA ARG A 197 -18.11 -4.93 -11.26
C ARG A 197 -16.95 -5.42 -12.10
N PHE A 198 -16.36 -6.51 -11.67
CA PHE A 198 -15.26 -7.17 -12.37
C PHE A 198 -15.75 -8.52 -12.88
N ALA A 199 -15.82 -8.69 -14.19
CA ALA A 199 -16.29 -9.92 -14.80
C ALA A 199 -15.29 -11.07 -14.54
N THR A 200 -14.00 -10.79 -14.63
CA THR A 200 -12.95 -11.82 -14.51
C THR A 200 -11.90 -11.47 -13.46
N ARG A 201 -11.20 -12.52 -12.98
CA ARG A 201 -10.00 -12.36 -12.14
C ARG A 201 -8.87 -11.65 -12.88
N ALA A 202 -8.77 -11.87 -14.19
CA ALA A 202 -7.78 -11.21 -15.05
C ALA A 202 -7.99 -9.68 -15.08
N GLU A 203 -9.22 -9.22 -15.23
CA GLU A 203 -9.58 -7.79 -15.19
C GLU A 203 -9.20 -7.15 -13.83
N MET A 204 -9.52 -7.81 -12.73
CA MET A 204 -9.15 -7.36 -11.39
C MET A 204 -7.62 -7.33 -11.21
N THR A 205 -6.90 -8.32 -11.73
CA THR A 205 -5.44 -8.39 -11.69
C THR A 205 -4.81 -7.23 -12.49
N ALA A 206 -5.32 -6.95 -13.68
CA ALA A 206 -4.87 -5.81 -14.49
C ALA A 206 -5.12 -4.47 -13.79
N THR A 207 -6.26 -4.34 -13.11
CA THR A 207 -6.61 -3.14 -12.31
C THR A 207 -5.66 -2.98 -11.12
N ALA A 208 -5.32 -4.06 -10.42
CA ALA A 208 -4.37 -4.02 -9.31
C ALA A 208 -2.96 -3.67 -9.79
N PHE A 209 -2.52 -4.26 -10.90
CA PHE A 209 -1.24 -3.93 -11.54
C PHE A 209 -1.16 -2.43 -11.91
N GLU A 210 -2.15 -1.91 -12.62
CA GLU A 210 -2.20 -0.49 -13.00
C GLU A 210 -2.18 0.42 -11.78
N TYR A 211 -2.96 0.05 -10.74
CA TYR A 211 -2.99 0.82 -9.52
C TYR A 211 -1.65 0.89 -8.83
N ILE A 212 -0.94 -0.22 -8.69
CA ILE A 212 0.34 -0.27 -7.99
C ILE A 212 1.46 0.34 -8.83
N GLU A 213 1.66 -0.21 -10.03
CA GLU A 213 2.88 0.04 -10.81
C GLU A 213 2.83 1.37 -11.57
N VAL A 214 1.64 1.80 -11.99
CA VAL A 214 1.50 3.02 -12.78
C VAL A 214 1.07 4.20 -11.89
N PHE A 215 0.07 4.00 -11.05
CA PHE A 215 -0.54 5.11 -10.32
C PHE A 215 0.03 5.27 -8.89
N TYR A 216 -0.12 4.27 -8.01
CA TYR A 216 0.19 4.42 -6.59
C TYR A 216 1.66 4.73 -6.33
N ASN A 217 2.55 3.88 -6.81
CA ASN A 217 3.97 4.01 -6.55
C ASN A 217 4.61 5.23 -7.24
N ARG A 218 4.09 5.66 -8.39
CA ARG A 218 4.72 6.68 -9.25
C ARG A 218 4.05 8.05 -9.22
N GLN A 219 2.73 8.11 -8.98
CA GLN A 219 1.95 9.33 -9.19
C GLN A 219 1.11 9.74 -7.97
N ARG A 220 0.59 8.74 -7.22
CA ARG A 220 -0.37 9.02 -6.16
C ARG A 220 0.27 9.80 -5.02
N LEU A 221 -0.24 11.01 -4.79
CA LEU A 221 0.22 11.87 -3.70
C LEU A 221 -0.13 11.25 -2.34
N HIS A 222 0.87 11.11 -1.47
CA HIS A 222 0.74 10.55 -0.13
C HIS A 222 0.96 11.62 0.93
N SER A 223 -0.02 11.85 1.82
CA SER A 223 0.05 12.94 2.82
C SER A 223 1.22 12.77 3.79
N THR A 224 1.54 11.55 4.22
CA THR A 224 2.67 11.29 5.15
C THR A 224 4.04 11.46 4.48
N LEU A 225 4.10 11.56 3.15
CA LEU A 225 5.31 11.83 2.37
C LEU A 225 5.37 13.28 1.87
N GLY A 226 4.73 14.22 2.56
CA GLY A 226 4.66 15.61 2.13
C GLY A 226 3.96 15.79 0.78
N TYR A 227 2.98 14.94 0.46
CA TYR A 227 2.29 14.92 -0.84
C TYR A 227 3.22 14.59 -2.02
N LYS A 228 4.25 13.79 -1.80
CA LYS A 228 5.02 13.13 -2.86
C LYS A 228 4.49 11.72 -3.09
N ALA A 229 4.72 11.16 -4.26
CA ALA A 229 4.46 9.74 -4.50
C ALA A 229 5.62 8.88 -3.96
N PRO A 230 5.41 7.59 -3.66
CA PRO A 230 6.40 6.70 -3.05
C PRO A 230 7.77 6.68 -3.73
N ILE A 231 7.81 6.42 -5.05
CA ILE A 231 9.08 6.35 -5.79
C ILE A 231 9.79 7.71 -5.91
N PRO A 232 9.13 8.84 -6.27
CA PRO A 232 9.74 10.15 -6.23
C PRO A 232 10.31 10.52 -4.87
N PHE A 233 9.60 10.24 -3.77
CA PHE A 233 10.08 10.47 -2.42
C PHE A 233 11.38 9.71 -2.14
N LEU A 234 11.42 8.41 -2.48
CA LEU A 234 12.65 7.61 -2.31
C LEU A 234 13.82 8.13 -3.14
N LYS A 235 13.57 8.54 -4.39
CA LYS A 235 14.62 9.07 -5.26
C LYS A 235 15.25 10.34 -4.67
N GLU A 236 14.44 11.27 -4.18
CA GLU A 236 14.93 12.49 -3.55
C GLU A 236 15.76 12.17 -2.29
N TRP A 237 15.30 11.24 -1.46
CA TRP A 237 16.05 10.82 -0.27
C TRP A 237 17.40 10.20 -0.64
N LEU A 238 17.45 9.33 -1.67
CA LEU A 238 18.69 8.73 -2.13
C LEU A 238 19.67 9.77 -2.70
N THR A 239 19.17 10.82 -3.34
CA THR A 239 20.00 11.93 -3.84
C THR A 239 20.61 12.72 -2.69
N SER A 240 19.80 13.10 -1.68
CA SER A 240 20.31 13.82 -0.50
C SER A 240 21.38 13.02 0.27
N GLN A 241 21.20 11.70 0.40
CA GLN A 241 22.17 10.83 1.07
C GLN A 241 23.52 10.71 0.30
N ARG A 242 23.52 10.88 -1.02
CA ARG A 242 24.76 10.93 -1.82
C ARG A 242 25.47 12.26 -1.65
N GLU A 243 24.73 13.37 -1.75
CA GLU A 243 25.27 14.72 -1.55
C GLU A 243 25.89 14.88 -0.16
N GLU A 244 25.25 14.38 0.91
CA GLU A 244 25.79 14.40 2.27
C GLU A 244 27.10 13.62 2.40
N LYS A 245 27.25 12.50 1.68
CA LYS A 245 28.50 11.69 1.68
C LYS A 245 29.61 12.30 0.86
N GLU A 246 29.29 13.09 -0.14
CA GLU A 246 30.32 13.80 -0.98
C GLU A 246 30.88 15.04 -0.27
N VAL A 247 30.16 15.57 0.73
CA VAL A 247 30.57 16.77 1.50
C VAL A 247 31.29 16.41 2.81
N ALA A 248 31.18 15.15 3.28
CA ALA A 248 31.80 14.66 4.51
C ALA A 248 33.17 14.02 4.26
#